data_bf1a664d132106f0f03b88576d7dbf86
#
_entry.id   bf1a664d132106f0f03b88576d7dbf86
#
_cell.length_a   1.000
_cell.length_b   1.000
_cell.length_c   1.000
_cell.angle_alpha   90.00
_cell.angle_beta   90.00
_cell.angle_gamma   90.00
#
_symmetry.space_group_name_H-M   'P 1'
#
loop_
_entity.id
_entity.type
_entity.pdbx_description
1 polymer ?
#
loop_
_entity_poly.entity_id
_entity_poly.type
_entity_poly.pdbx_seq_one_letter_code
_entity_poly.pdbx_strand_id
1 'polypeptide(L)'
;MPSVNFTVKWPNGVVHQYYSPSSIIYDYLRVGQVYNLTDFVTQVENGLEQASERVRLRYGFACSAAMDNLASIKRHINILSIQAQDQIEIIDMTNE
;
A
#
# COMPACT_ATOMS: atom_id res chain seq x y z
N MET A 1 1.62 1.00 18.23
CA MET A 1 2.35 0.75 16.96
C MET A 1 2.01 1.87 15.99
N PRO A 2 3.00 2.57 15.44
CA PRO A 2 2.70 3.68 14.53
C PRO A 2 2.08 3.17 13.24
N SER A 3 1.05 3.87 12.80
CA SER A 3 0.45 3.64 11.49
C SER A 3 1.03 4.60 10.46
N VAL A 4 0.88 4.26 9.20
CA VAL A 4 1.44 5.03 8.09
C VAL A 4 0.35 5.29 7.06
N ASN A 5 0.21 6.53 6.63
CA ASN A 5 -0.55 6.88 5.43
C ASN A 5 0.42 6.99 4.27
N PHE A 6 0.12 6.34 3.16
CA PHE A 6 0.95 6.44 1.96
C PHE A 6 0.10 6.88 0.78
N THR A 7 0.66 7.77 -0.02
CA THR A 7 -0.03 8.39 -1.16
C THR A 7 0.56 7.87 -2.46
N VAL A 8 -0.31 7.40 -3.33
CA VAL A 8 0.03 6.76 -4.59
C VAL A 8 -0.44 7.65 -5.74
N LYS A 9 0.44 7.89 -6.70
CA LYS A 9 0.08 8.57 -7.95
C LYS A 9 0.04 7.53 -9.06
N TRP A 10 -1.15 7.36 -9.63
CA TRP A 10 -1.39 6.42 -10.72
C TRP A 10 -0.91 7.00 -12.06
N PRO A 11 -0.69 6.14 -13.08
CA PRO A 11 -0.16 6.61 -14.38
C PRO A 11 -0.97 7.70 -15.05
N ASN A 12 -2.28 7.75 -14.80
CA ASN A 12 -3.18 8.77 -15.36
C ASN A 12 -3.21 10.08 -14.56
N GLY A 13 -2.37 10.20 -13.52
CA GLY A 13 -2.31 11.38 -12.66
C GLY A 13 -3.26 11.39 -11.48
N VAL A 14 -4.14 10.42 -11.37
CA VAL A 14 -5.04 10.28 -10.20
C VAL A 14 -4.22 9.93 -8.97
N VAL A 15 -4.53 10.55 -7.83
CA VAL A 15 -3.83 10.37 -6.55
C VAL A 15 -4.80 9.80 -5.53
N HIS A 16 -4.39 8.75 -4.84
CA HIS A 16 -5.14 8.15 -3.73
C HIS A 16 -4.23 7.98 -2.52
N GLN A 17 -4.82 8.14 -1.33
CA GLN A 17 -4.14 7.87 -0.07
C GLN A 17 -4.63 6.55 0.51
N TYR A 18 -3.69 5.75 1.01
CA TYR A 18 -3.98 4.46 1.64
C TYR A 18 -3.34 4.40 3.02
N TYR A 19 -3.69 3.36 3.77
CA TYR A 19 -3.31 3.22 5.17
C TYR A 19 -2.66 1.86 5.42
N SER A 20 -1.60 1.86 6.22
CA SER A 20 -1.00 0.65 6.78
C SER A 20 -1.04 0.75 8.31
N PRO A 21 -1.48 -0.31 9.01
CA PRO A 21 -1.53 -0.29 10.47
C PRO A 21 -0.15 -0.41 11.14
N SER A 22 0.92 -0.58 10.36
CA SER A 22 2.27 -0.72 10.90
C SER A 22 3.29 -0.01 10.00
N SER A 23 4.34 0.52 10.62
CA SER A 23 5.47 1.15 9.91
C SER A 23 6.29 0.15 9.09
N ILE A 24 6.02 -1.15 9.18
CA ILE A 24 6.69 -2.16 8.35
C ILE A 24 6.57 -1.86 6.86
N ILE A 25 5.52 -1.11 6.46
CA ILE A 25 5.32 -0.74 5.06
C ILE A 25 6.52 0.05 4.50
N TYR A 26 7.29 0.75 5.32
CA TYR A 26 8.51 1.44 4.89
C TYR A 26 9.59 0.48 4.37
N ASP A 27 9.55 -0.80 4.74
CA ASP A 27 10.47 -1.80 4.23
C ASP A 27 10.13 -2.24 2.80
N TYR A 28 8.92 -1.94 2.34
CA TYR A 28 8.39 -2.37 1.05
C TYR A 28 8.19 -1.24 0.06
N LEU A 29 7.86 -0.04 0.53
CA LEU A 29 7.61 1.13 -0.31
C LEU A 29 8.46 2.32 0.15
N ARG A 30 8.93 3.14 -0.81
CA ARG A 30 9.73 4.33 -0.52
C ARG A 30 9.18 5.55 -1.26
N VAL A 31 9.19 6.69 -0.58
CA VAL A 31 8.80 7.97 -1.18
C VAL A 31 9.74 8.31 -2.34
N GLY A 32 9.16 8.75 -3.46
CA GLY A 32 9.90 9.10 -4.66
C GLY A 32 10.25 7.93 -5.55
N GLN A 33 9.98 6.70 -5.09
CA GLN A 33 10.25 5.50 -5.88
C GLN A 33 9.09 5.25 -6.86
N VAL A 34 9.45 4.81 -8.07
CA VAL A 34 8.50 4.43 -9.12
C VAL A 34 8.56 2.91 -9.28
N TYR A 35 7.38 2.28 -9.36
CA TYR A 35 7.25 0.84 -9.52
C TYR A 35 6.40 0.54 -10.75
N ASN A 36 6.70 -0.54 -11.49
CA ASN A 36 5.71 -1.05 -12.44
C ASN A 36 4.56 -1.71 -11.65
N LEU A 37 3.44 -1.97 -12.30
CA LEU A 37 2.26 -2.50 -11.60
C LEU A 37 2.56 -3.81 -10.89
N THR A 38 3.27 -4.75 -11.55
CA THR A 38 3.59 -6.05 -10.96
C THR A 38 4.40 -5.89 -9.68
N ASP A 39 5.46 -5.07 -9.71
CA ASP A 39 6.30 -4.82 -8.54
C ASP A 39 5.52 -4.08 -7.45
N PHE A 40 4.71 -3.09 -7.83
CA PHE A 40 3.89 -2.35 -6.87
C PHE A 40 2.94 -3.28 -6.12
N VAL A 41 2.21 -4.13 -6.84
CA VAL A 41 1.26 -5.06 -6.23
C VAL A 41 1.99 -6.04 -5.31
N THR A 42 3.13 -6.59 -5.75
CA THR A 42 3.92 -7.50 -4.93
C THR A 42 4.38 -6.85 -3.64
N GLN A 43 4.93 -5.62 -3.71
CA GLN A 43 5.41 -4.91 -2.53
C GLN A 43 4.26 -4.53 -1.59
N VAL A 44 3.17 -4.03 -2.14
CA VAL A 44 2.02 -3.61 -1.33
C VAL A 44 1.34 -4.81 -0.67
N GLU A 45 1.17 -5.92 -1.38
CA GLU A 45 0.61 -7.14 -0.79
C GLU A 45 1.46 -7.64 0.36
N ASN A 46 2.76 -7.79 0.14
CA ASN A 46 3.67 -8.28 1.18
C ASN A 46 3.72 -7.31 2.36
N GLY A 47 3.80 -6.02 2.10
CA GLY A 47 3.86 -4.99 3.14
C GLY A 47 2.60 -4.96 4.01
N LEU A 48 1.43 -4.98 3.39
CA LEU A 48 0.16 -4.96 4.12
C LEU A 48 -0.11 -6.28 4.85
N GLU A 49 0.29 -7.41 4.28
CA GLU A 49 0.21 -8.70 4.97
C GLU A 49 1.09 -8.73 6.21
N GLN A 50 2.33 -8.23 6.11
CA GLN A 50 3.22 -8.14 7.27
C GLN A 50 2.69 -7.16 8.32
N ALA A 51 2.10 -6.05 7.89
CA ALA A 51 1.47 -5.09 8.80
C ALA A 51 0.31 -5.75 9.56
N SER A 52 -0.53 -6.50 8.87
CA SER A 52 -1.64 -7.23 9.49
C SER A 52 -1.12 -8.28 10.47
N GLU A 53 -0.08 -9.01 10.11
CA GLU A 53 0.52 -10.03 10.96
C GLU A 53 1.11 -9.43 12.24
N ARG A 54 1.75 -8.26 12.16
CA ARG A 54 2.26 -7.56 13.35
C ARG A 54 1.15 -7.17 14.31
N VAL A 55 0.02 -6.70 13.79
CA VAL A 55 -1.15 -6.38 14.61
C VAL A 55 -1.69 -7.64 15.28
N ARG A 56 -1.80 -8.74 14.54
CA ARG A 56 -2.27 -10.01 15.07
C ARG A 56 -1.37 -10.52 16.21
N LEU A 57 -0.06 -10.46 16.02
CA LEU A 57 0.90 -10.92 17.05
C LEU A 57 0.86 -10.05 18.31
N ARG A 58 0.60 -8.74 18.15
CA ARG A 58 0.60 -7.80 19.27
C ARG A 58 -0.73 -7.81 20.04
N TYR A 59 -1.86 -7.91 19.33
CA TYR A 59 -3.18 -7.74 19.93
C TYR A 59 -4.01 -9.02 19.96
N GLY A 60 -3.54 -10.10 19.36
CA GLY A 60 -4.22 -11.39 19.35
C GLY A 60 -5.29 -11.54 18.26
N PHE A 61 -5.50 -10.54 17.42
CA PHE A 61 -6.43 -10.60 16.30
C PHE A 61 -5.93 -9.73 15.15
N ALA A 62 -6.28 -10.13 13.91
CA ALA A 62 -5.84 -9.43 12.72
C ALA A 62 -6.58 -8.10 12.57
N CYS A 63 -5.88 -7.09 12.00
CA CYS A 63 -6.47 -5.80 11.66
C CYS A 63 -7.05 -5.87 10.25
N SER A 64 -8.37 -5.74 10.11
CA SER A 64 -9.03 -5.75 8.81
C SER A 64 -8.68 -4.53 7.95
N ALA A 65 -8.21 -3.43 8.57
CA ALA A 65 -7.88 -2.21 7.83
C ALA A 65 -6.80 -2.44 6.77
N ALA A 66 -5.78 -3.27 7.06
CA ALA A 66 -4.74 -3.59 6.08
C ALA A 66 -5.34 -4.29 4.85
N MET A 67 -6.19 -5.26 5.07
CA MET A 67 -6.82 -6.03 3.99
C MET A 67 -7.84 -5.19 3.22
N ASP A 68 -8.57 -4.31 3.92
CA ASP A 68 -9.50 -3.37 3.28
C ASP A 68 -8.77 -2.41 2.35
N ASN A 69 -7.60 -1.90 2.78
CA ASN A 69 -6.76 -1.05 1.93
C ASN A 69 -6.23 -1.80 0.72
N LEU A 70 -5.79 -3.04 0.90
CA LEU A 70 -5.32 -3.87 -0.22
C LEU A 70 -6.45 -4.11 -1.23
N ALA A 71 -7.65 -4.41 -0.76
CA ALA A 71 -8.82 -4.60 -1.62
C ALA A 71 -9.15 -3.31 -2.38
N SER A 72 -9.04 -2.15 -1.72
CA SER A 72 -9.26 -0.84 -2.33
C SER A 72 -8.24 -0.57 -3.44
N ILE A 73 -6.97 -0.86 -3.19
CA ILE A 73 -5.90 -0.71 -4.19
C ILE A 73 -6.20 -1.56 -5.42
N LYS A 74 -6.55 -2.84 -5.23
CA LYS A 74 -6.87 -3.75 -6.33
C LYS A 74 -8.10 -3.28 -7.12
N ARG A 75 -9.10 -2.75 -6.43
CA ARG A 75 -10.29 -2.19 -7.08
C ARG A 75 -9.94 -0.97 -7.93
N HIS A 76 -9.09 -0.06 -7.42
CA HIS A 76 -8.65 1.11 -8.19
C HIS A 76 -7.83 0.70 -9.42
N ILE A 77 -6.98 -0.33 -9.31
CA ILE A 77 -6.24 -0.87 -10.45
C ILE A 77 -7.21 -1.28 -11.57
N ASN A 78 -8.28 -1.98 -11.21
CA ASN A 78 -9.29 -2.42 -12.19
C ASN A 78 -10.09 -1.24 -12.77
N ILE A 79 -10.55 -0.32 -11.92
CA ILE A 79 -11.35 0.84 -12.34
C ILE A 79 -10.54 1.73 -13.28
N LEU A 80 -9.27 1.95 -12.97
CA LEU A 80 -8.39 2.82 -13.76
C LEU A 80 -7.73 2.11 -14.93
N SER A 81 -7.97 0.81 -15.10
CA SER A 81 -7.41 -0.03 -16.16
C SER A 81 -5.88 0.04 -16.24
N ILE A 82 -5.23 -0.02 -15.08
CA ILE A 82 -3.77 0.04 -14.98
C ILE A 82 -3.17 -1.23 -15.59
N GLN A 83 -2.17 -1.05 -16.45
CA GLN A 83 -1.52 -2.16 -17.16
C GLN A 83 -0.24 -2.58 -16.45
N ALA A 84 0.24 -3.79 -16.76
CA ALA A 84 1.40 -4.38 -16.06
C ALA A 84 2.68 -3.54 -16.17
N GLN A 85 2.88 -2.86 -17.31
CA GLN A 85 4.07 -2.01 -17.54
C GLN A 85 3.88 -0.57 -17.11
N ASP A 86 2.68 -0.17 -16.69
CA ASP A 86 2.42 1.19 -16.22
C ASP A 86 3.19 1.46 -14.93
N GLN A 87 3.63 2.71 -14.77
CA GLN A 87 4.44 3.11 -13.63
C GLN A 87 3.60 3.81 -12.58
N ILE A 88 3.82 3.44 -11.33
CA ILE A 88 3.10 3.94 -10.16
C ILE A 88 4.13 4.55 -9.21
N GLU A 89 3.89 5.78 -8.79
CA GLU A 89 4.80 6.53 -7.95
C GLU A 89 4.27 6.66 -6.52
N ILE A 90 5.15 6.48 -5.54
CA ILE A 90 4.85 6.77 -4.14
C ILE A 90 5.29 8.21 -3.88
N ILE A 91 4.33 9.11 -3.71
CA ILE A 91 4.64 10.55 -3.60
C ILE A 91 4.72 11.06 -2.17
N ASP A 92 4.17 10.31 -1.21
CA ASP A 92 4.24 10.70 0.20
C ASP A 92 4.01 9.50 1.11
N MET A 93 4.66 9.51 2.28
CA MET A 93 4.44 8.54 3.35
C MET A 93 4.61 9.27 4.68
N THR A 94 3.56 9.27 5.50
CA THR A 94 3.55 9.98 6.78
C THR A 94 3.11 9.06 7.92
N ASN A 95 3.78 9.19 9.06
CA ASN A 95 3.36 8.52 10.29
C ASN A 95 2.19 9.28 10.91
N GLU A 96 1.31 8.54 11.52
CA GLU A 96 0.27 9.10 12.37
C GLU A 96 0.64 9.05 13.84
#